data_bec85ea6aa090b9b0f7ab6d668b4a30a
#
_entry.id   bec85ea6aa090b9b0f7ab6d668b4a30a
#
_cell.length_a   1.000
_cell.length_b   1.000
_cell.length_c   1.000
_cell.angle_alpha   90.00
_cell.angle_beta   90.00
_cell.angle_gamma   90.00
#
_symmetry.space_group_name_H-M   'P 1'
#
loop_
_entity.id
_entity.type
_entity.pdbx_description
1 polymer ?
#
loop_
_entity_poly.entity_id
_entity_poly.type
_entity_poly.pdbx_seq_one_letter_code
_entity_poly.pdbx_strand_id
1 'polypeptide(L)'
;TVQVLLQDSLKFKGLVITDALNMKGASGISPKYGIDVTAFLAGNDILLIPNNVTTAIKKMKRAFKAKKFTEERLALSVKKILKAKYLVGLSNNKTVSKENLSSDLNTIEDDYLITKAMQAAVTVIQNKNAILPLNDEQTYGYIKLGDATGSAFKNNLMQKLKIHSVDASLPNYEITKALASYKKIIIGFHRSNESPWKASSFSRKEIKLLAALSKDHNIILDVFVKPYSLNRIVNLEAIDGLVVSYQNSAIAQKVSAEILLGERKATGRLPVSITSSYPVGTGISLMGPKELGTGTPLEVGLNPERLDRIDDLAQIAMDSLMTPGMQILVARHGKVVFNKSYGFHTYERKKAVVNTDIYDLASLTKVLATLPLVIKEVDLGKLSLNTQLGTLNKEWNESNKANISIQDMLSHYARLIPWIPFYKETLKEKSTKLNKKFYRKRSSKRFPVPVADRFYGKNNLSKRIIDQILASELRDTLEYKYSDIPYFFMKDMLEDRYQKSLETLAMESFYRPLGLVRTTFNPNKNTPNQTVIPSEIDTYYRNQELKGEVHDMAAAMLGGVGGHAGLFSNASEVAILMQLFLQQGSYADKYYFSSTTFDQFNQCLYCEEGNRRGV
;
A
#
# COMPACT_ATOMS: atom_id res chain seq x y z
N THR A 1 -24.63 34.54 -23.50
CA THR A 1 -24.25 33.65 -22.36
C THR A 1 -22.79 33.74 -21.99
N VAL A 2 -21.84 33.72 -22.95
CA VAL A 2 -20.38 33.85 -22.62
C VAL A 2 -20.14 35.20 -21.96
N GLN A 3 -20.57 36.31 -22.60
CA GLN A 3 -20.39 37.65 -22.03
C GLN A 3 -21.09 37.74 -20.68
N VAL A 4 -22.41 37.53 -20.64
CA VAL A 4 -23.23 37.78 -19.46
C VAL A 4 -22.94 36.84 -18.30
N LEU A 5 -22.92 35.49 -18.54
CA LEU A 5 -22.70 34.54 -17.47
C LEU A 5 -21.21 34.44 -17.08
N LEU A 6 -20.34 34.14 -18.06
CA LEU A 6 -18.95 33.83 -17.76
C LEU A 6 -18.14 35.09 -17.38
N GLN A 7 -18.27 36.18 -18.17
CA GLN A 7 -17.46 37.37 -17.97
C GLN A 7 -18.09 38.36 -16.98
N ASP A 8 -19.39 38.67 -17.12
CA ASP A 8 -20.03 39.71 -16.31
C ASP A 8 -20.47 39.18 -14.93
N SER A 9 -21.08 37.98 -14.86
CA SER A 9 -21.58 37.44 -13.59
C SER A 9 -20.46 36.69 -12.83
N LEU A 10 -19.75 35.76 -13.49
CA LEU A 10 -18.69 34.95 -12.86
C LEU A 10 -17.34 35.68 -12.84
N LYS A 11 -17.22 36.88 -13.45
CA LYS A 11 -15.99 37.69 -13.48
C LYS A 11 -14.76 36.95 -14.05
N PHE A 12 -14.96 36.00 -14.94
CA PHE A 12 -13.87 35.29 -15.58
C PHE A 12 -13.03 36.22 -16.48
N LYS A 13 -11.76 36.36 -16.17
CA LYS A 13 -10.82 37.28 -16.86
C LYS A 13 -9.87 36.55 -17.81
N GLY A 14 -9.90 35.25 -17.86
CA GLY A 14 -9.05 34.42 -18.69
C GLY A 14 -9.37 34.48 -20.18
N LEU A 15 -8.61 33.70 -20.96
CA LEU A 15 -8.81 33.50 -22.39
C LEU A 15 -10.01 32.58 -22.63
N VAL A 16 -10.95 32.99 -23.48
CA VAL A 16 -12.15 32.23 -23.83
C VAL A 16 -12.01 31.71 -25.25
N ILE A 17 -12.11 30.41 -25.42
CA ILE A 17 -11.96 29.71 -26.70
C ILE A 17 -13.29 28.99 -27.01
N THR A 18 -13.76 29.08 -28.24
CA THR A 18 -14.95 28.29 -28.66
C THR A 18 -14.59 26.80 -28.77
N ASP A 19 -15.57 25.93 -28.72
CA ASP A 19 -15.44 24.62 -29.34
C ASP A 19 -15.39 24.74 -30.87
N ALA A 20 -15.14 23.65 -31.58
CA ALA A 20 -14.99 23.63 -33.04
C ALA A 20 -16.23 24.17 -33.78
N LEU A 21 -16.09 25.30 -34.49
CA LEU A 21 -17.20 25.96 -35.16
C LEU A 21 -17.69 25.24 -36.42
N ASN A 22 -16.95 24.22 -36.92
CA ASN A 22 -17.38 23.37 -38.03
C ASN A 22 -18.28 22.22 -37.59
N MET A 23 -18.55 22.03 -36.30
CA MET A 23 -19.48 20.99 -35.81
C MET A 23 -20.91 21.26 -36.28
N LYS A 24 -21.65 20.18 -36.61
CA LYS A 24 -23.02 20.25 -37.14
C LYS A 24 -23.95 21.13 -36.28
N GLY A 25 -23.86 21.06 -34.95
CA GLY A 25 -24.66 21.87 -34.04
C GLY A 25 -24.39 23.38 -34.15
N ALA A 26 -23.15 23.76 -34.49
CA ALA A 26 -22.77 25.16 -34.69
C ALA A 26 -22.94 25.62 -36.14
N SER A 27 -22.52 24.78 -37.11
CA SER A 27 -22.54 25.10 -38.54
C SER A 27 -23.98 25.15 -39.15
N GLY A 28 -24.96 24.51 -38.52
CA GLY A 28 -26.37 24.56 -38.92
C GLY A 28 -27.07 25.88 -38.59
N ILE A 29 -26.45 26.74 -37.77
CA ILE A 29 -26.95 28.07 -37.45
C ILE A 29 -26.38 29.05 -38.48
N SER A 30 -27.25 29.73 -39.23
CA SER A 30 -26.84 30.73 -40.23
C SER A 30 -27.22 32.17 -39.79
N PRO A 31 -26.46 32.74 -38.82
CA PRO A 31 -26.69 34.12 -38.39
C PRO A 31 -26.27 35.10 -39.49
N LYS A 32 -26.85 36.30 -39.47
CA LYS A 32 -26.66 37.38 -40.49
C LYS A 32 -25.18 37.63 -40.86
N TYR A 33 -24.25 37.53 -39.89
CA TYR A 33 -22.80 37.74 -40.09
C TYR A 33 -22.00 36.43 -40.10
N GLY A 34 -22.63 35.28 -39.98
CA GLY A 34 -22.01 33.96 -39.84
C GLY A 34 -21.64 33.63 -38.40
N ILE A 35 -21.43 32.33 -38.14
CA ILE A 35 -21.15 31.78 -36.79
C ILE A 35 -19.88 32.37 -36.18
N ASP A 36 -18.83 32.62 -37.00
CA ASP A 36 -17.55 33.16 -36.57
C ASP A 36 -17.69 34.51 -35.89
N VAL A 37 -18.40 35.46 -36.56
CA VAL A 37 -18.66 36.79 -36.04
C VAL A 37 -19.55 36.73 -34.80
N THR A 38 -20.57 35.90 -34.83
CA THR A 38 -21.53 35.77 -33.72
C THR A 38 -20.85 35.21 -32.48
N ALA A 39 -19.94 34.22 -32.63
CA ALA A 39 -19.17 33.68 -31.52
C ALA A 39 -18.21 34.73 -30.92
N PHE A 40 -17.56 35.56 -31.75
CA PHE A 40 -16.73 36.67 -31.27
C PHE A 40 -17.54 37.72 -30.52
N LEU A 41 -18.68 38.12 -31.05
CA LEU A 41 -19.62 39.06 -30.41
C LEU A 41 -20.20 38.52 -29.07
N ALA A 42 -20.32 37.21 -28.96
CA ALA A 42 -20.75 36.56 -27.71
C ALA A 42 -19.71 36.60 -26.59
N GLY A 43 -18.47 37.05 -26.87
CA GLY A 43 -17.42 37.22 -25.86
C GLY A 43 -16.23 36.26 -25.99
N ASN A 44 -16.20 35.39 -27.00
CA ASN A 44 -15.03 34.52 -27.22
C ASN A 44 -13.83 35.30 -27.76
N ASP A 45 -12.63 34.91 -27.35
CA ASP A 45 -11.36 35.53 -27.74
C ASP A 45 -10.70 34.75 -28.90
N ILE A 46 -10.82 33.42 -28.94
CA ILE A 46 -10.32 32.54 -30.01
C ILE A 46 -11.47 31.75 -30.60
N LEU A 47 -11.46 31.64 -31.93
CA LEU A 47 -12.44 30.90 -32.71
C LEU A 47 -11.78 29.60 -33.19
N LEU A 48 -12.17 28.45 -32.62
CA LEU A 48 -11.54 27.17 -32.93
C LEU A 48 -12.17 26.57 -34.22
N ILE A 49 -11.33 26.13 -35.13
CA ILE A 49 -11.69 25.39 -36.37
C ILE A 49 -12.93 25.99 -37.08
N PRO A 50 -12.88 27.24 -37.58
CA PRO A 50 -13.95 27.75 -38.43
C PRO A 50 -14.02 26.94 -39.74
N ASN A 51 -15.19 26.82 -40.36
CA ASN A 51 -15.35 26.07 -41.62
C ASN A 51 -14.39 26.50 -42.72
N ASN A 52 -14.10 27.80 -42.78
CA ASN A 52 -13.12 28.37 -43.73
C ASN A 52 -12.52 29.63 -43.12
N VAL A 53 -11.24 29.61 -42.83
CA VAL A 53 -10.51 30.71 -42.15
C VAL A 53 -10.52 31.98 -43.00
N THR A 54 -10.29 31.88 -44.31
CA THR A 54 -10.28 33.06 -45.22
C THR A 54 -11.64 33.75 -45.21
N THR A 55 -12.72 32.95 -45.28
CA THR A 55 -14.11 33.49 -45.25
C THR A 55 -14.42 34.10 -43.87
N ALA A 56 -14.00 33.46 -42.78
CA ALA A 56 -14.15 33.99 -41.44
C ALA A 56 -13.47 35.35 -41.29
N ILE A 57 -12.22 35.50 -41.73
CA ILE A 57 -11.52 36.78 -41.75
C ILE A 57 -12.22 37.87 -42.57
N LYS A 58 -12.74 37.51 -43.76
CA LYS A 58 -13.52 38.46 -44.59
C LYS A 58 -14.80 38.92 -43.85
N LYS A 59 -15.52 38.02 -43.23
CA LYS A 59 -16.72 38.33 -42.44
C LYS A 59 -16.38 39.20 -41.20
N MET A 60 -15.32 38.91 -40.49
CA MET A 60 -14.84 39.72 -39.36
C MET A 60 -14.47 41.15 -39.81
N LYS A 61 -13.72 41.30 -40.91
CA LYS A 61 -13.41 42.63 -41.48
C LYS A 61 -14.66 43.42 -41.86
N ARG A 62 -15.68 42.77 -42.49
CA ARG A 62 -16.95 43.41 -42.82
C ARG A 62 -17.71 43.83 -41.55
N ALA A 63 -17.75 42.98 -40.53
CA ALA A 63 -18.42 43.28 -39.26
C ALA A 63 -17.75 44.44 -38.53
N PHE A 64 -16.44 44.52 -38.55
CA PHE A 64 -15.65 45.63 -38.00
C PHE A 64 -15.98 46.94 -38.73
N LYS A 65 -15.90 46.98 -40.08
CA LYS A 65 -16.28 48.12 -40.89
C LYS A 65 -17.72 48.59 -40.63
N ALA A 66 -18.64 47.64 -40.39
CA ALA A 66 -20.01 47.88 -40.02
C ALA A 66 -20.21 48.25 -38.52
N LYS A 67 -19.13 48.55 -37.80
CA LYS A 67 -19.13 48.95 -36.36
C LYS A 67 -19.89 47.99 -35.44
N LYS A 68 -19.86 46.64 -35.71
CA LYS A 68 -20.48 45.64 -34.88
C LYS A 68 -19.69 45.35 -33.62
N PHE A 69 -18.40 45.60 -33.64
CA PHE A 69 -17.50 45.58 -32.46
C PHE A 69 -16.43 46.66 -32.63
N THR A 70 -15.83 47.10 -31.52
CA THR A 70 -14.87 48.19 -31.48
C THR A 70 -13.45 47.63 -31.57
N GLU A 71 -12.50 48.57 -31.83
CA GLU A 71 -11.06 48.23 -31.80
C GLU A 71 -10.63 47.78 -30.41
N GLU A 72 -11.12 48.41 -29.35
CA GLU A 72 -10.87 48.05 -27.96
C GLU A 72 -11.28 46.62 -27.65
N ARG A 73 -12.47 46.18 -28.15
CA ARG A 73 -12.90 44.79 -27.99
C ARG A 73 -11.94 43.80 -28.67
N LEU A 74 -11.45 44.13 -29.88
CA LEU A 74 -10.47 43.32 -30.60
C LEU A 74 -9.14 43.33 -29.87
N ALA A 75 -8.63 44.51 -29.48
CA ALA A 75 -7.39 44.66 -28.75
C ALA A 75 -7.37 43.90 -27.43
N LEU A 76 -8.50 43.85 -26.71
CA LEU A 76 -8.64 43.04 -25.49
C LEU A 76 -8.37 41.56 -25.75
N SER A 77 -8.97 40.99 -26.79
CA SER A 77 -8.74 39.57 -27.16
C SER A 77 -7.30 39.31 -27.58
N VAL A 78 -6.74 40.21 -28.44
CA VAL A 78 -5.35 40.12 -28.87
C VAL A 78 -4.39 40.18 -27.68
N LYS A 79 -4.62 41.12 -26.75
CA LYS A 79 -3.83 41.24 -25.52
C LYS A 79 -3.84 39.98 -24.67
N LYS A 80 -5.03 39.36 -24.49
CA LYS A 80 -5.15 38.07 -23.78
C LYS A 80 -4.35 36.95 -24.47
N ILE A 81 -4.44 36.86 -25.80
CA ILE A 81 -3.71 35.88 -26.60
C ILE A 81 -2.22 36.06 -26.49
N LEU A 82 -1.73 37.32 -26.64
CA LEU A 82 -0.31 37.64 -26.52
C LEU A 82 0.22 37.36 -25.12
N LYS A 83 -0.56 37.70 -24.08
CA LYS A 83 -0.22 37.38 -22.70
C LYS A 83 -0.11 35.88 -22.48
N ALA A 84 -1.05 35.06 -23.00
CA ALA A 84 -0.97 33.63 -22.92
C ALA A 84 0.26 33.07 -23.62
N LYS A 85 0.56 33.55 -24.83
CA LYS A 85 1.79 33.19 -25.57
C LYS A 85 3.07 33.54 -24.79
N TYR A 86 3.11 34.69 -24.15
CA TYR A 86 4.25 35.12 -23.33
C TYR A 86 4.41 34.20 -22.10
N LEU A 87 3.32 33.92 -21.40
CA LEU A 87 3.35 33.06 -20.20
C LEU A 87 3.83 31.65 -20.48
N VAL A 88 3.54 31.08 -21.65
CA VAL A 88 4.06 29.76 -22.06
C VAL A 88 5.46 29.83 -22.69
N GLY A 89 6.13 31.00 -22.64
CA GLY A 89 7.54 31.15 -23.04
C GLY A 89 7.77 31.26 -24.55
N LEU A 90 6.73 31.48 -25.38
CA LEU A 90 6.88 31.60 -26.83
C LEU A 90 7.73 32.83 -27.27
N SER A 91 7.98 33.78 -26.39
CA SER A 91 8.91 34.89 -26.66
C SER A 91 10.39 34.45 -26.72
N ASN A 92 10.71 33.28 -26.12
CA ASN A 92 12.10 32.82 -25.98
C ASN A 92 12.52 31.83 -27.06
N ASN A 93 11.73 31.62 -28.06
CA ASN A 93 11.94 30.83 -29.29
C ASN A 93 12.96 29.67 -29.17
N LYS A 94 12.84 28.85 -28.10
CA LYS A 94 13.68 27.67 -27.93
C LYS A 94 13.19 26.58 -28.87
N THR A 95 14.05 26.16 -29.78
CA THR A 95 13.82 24.93 -30.56
C THR A 95 13.71 23.73 -29.62
N VAL A 96 12.66 22.97 -29.78
CA VAL A 96 12.51 21.72 -29.02
C VAL A 96 13.57 20.72 -29.51
N SER A 97 14.42 20.23 -28.62
CA SER A 97 15.34 19.14 -28.93
C SER A 97 14.54 17.88 -29.27
N LYS A 98 14.99 17.17 -30.30
CA LYS A 98 14.46 15.85 -30.64
C LYS A 98 15.28 14.72 -30.03
N GLU A 99 16.40 15.04 -29.37
CA GLU A 99 17.18 14.08 -28.59
C GLU A 99 16.31 13.56 -27.44
N ASN A 100 16.32 12.25 -27.26
CA ASN A 100 15.58 11.55 -26.20
C ASN A 100 14.06 11.78 -26.19
N LEU A 101 13.46 12.35 -27.26
CA LEU A 101 12.06 12.73 -27.30
C LEU A 101 11.11 11.60 -26.86
N SER A 102 11.40 10.37 -27.28
CA SER A 102 10.57 9.21 -26.91
C SER A 102 10.67 8.87 -25.42
N SER A 103 11.87 8.89 -24.84
CA SER A 103 12.08 8.60 -23.43
C SER A 103 11.60 9.73 -22.52
N ASP A 104 11.70 10.98 -23.00
CA ASP A 104 11.23 12.15 -22.24
C ASP A 104 9.68 12.22 -22.17
N LEU A 105 9.01 11.70 -23.21
CA LEU A 105 7.53 11.65 -23.28
C LEU A 105 6.92 10.35 -22.77
N ASN A 106 7.73 9.33 -22.49
CA ASN A 106 7.28 8.02 -21.99
C ASN A 106 8.24 7.56 -20.89
N THR A 107 8.10 8.16 -19.73
CA THR A 107 8.95 7.87 -18.58
C THR A 107 8.43 6.66 -17.80
N ILE A 108 9.27 6.04 -16.99
CA ILE A 108 8.88 4.97 -16.06
C ILE A 108 7.85 5.49 -15.05
N GLU A 109 7.96 6.75 -14.67
CA GLU A 109 7.02 7.43 -13.81
C GLU A 109 5.62 7.53 -14.44
N ASP A 110 5.53 7.77 -15.75
CA ASP A 110 4.26 7.79 -16.48
C ASP A 110 3.61 6.41 -16.49
N ASP A 111 4.36 5.36 -16.80
CA ASP A 111 3.88 3.97 -16.75
C ASP A 111 3.41 3.59 -15.36
N TYR A 112 4.10 4.03 -14.32
CA TYR A 112 3.68 3.84 -12.94
C TYR A 112 2.36 4.57 -12.63
N LEU A 113 2.22 5.83 -13.04
CA LEU A 113 0.99 6.61 -12.82
C LEU A 113 -0.19 5.98 -13.56
N ILE A 114 0.01 5.55 -14.80
CA ILE A 114 -1.01 4.85 -15.60
C ILE A 114 -1.39 3.52 -14.92
N THR A 115 -0.41 2.75 -14.46
CA THR A 115 -0.64 1.50 -13.73
C THR A 115 -1.47 1.72 -12.48
N LYS A 116 -1.13 2.74 -11.68
CA LYS A 116 -1.88 3.12 -10.47
C LYS A 116 -3.31 3.57 -10.80
N ALA A 117 -3.49 4.36 -11.85
CA ALA A 117 -4.80 4.78 -12.32
C ALA A 117 -5.64 3.59 -12.78
N MET A 118 -5.07 2.66 -13.54
CA MET A 118 -5.76 1.44 -13.98
C MET A 118 -6.13 0.54 -12.81
N GLN A 119 -5.26 0.36 -11.85
CA GLN A 119 -5.56 -0.41 -10.62
C GLN A 119 -6.75 0.19 -9.84
N ALA A 120 -6.81 1.52 -9.74
CA ALA A 120 -7.92 2.20 -9.08
C ALA A 120 -9.22 2.13 -9.90
N ALA A 121 -9.11 2.06 -11.23
CA ALA A 121 -10.25 2.06 -12.14
C ALA A 121 -10.86 0.67 -12.33
N VAL A 122 -10.05 -0.38 -12.51
CA VAL A 122 -10.56 -1.75 -12.77
C VAL A 122 -11.58 -2.14 -11.71
N THR A 123 -12.77 -2.48 -12.18
CA THR A 123 -13.94 -2.71 -11.33
C THR A 123 -14.42 -4.15 -11.46
N VAL A 124 -14.37 -4.89 -10.37
CA VAL A 124 -15.03 -6.20 -10.26
C VAL A 124 -16.49 -5.94 -9.93
N ILE A 125 -17.37 -6.25 -10.87
CA ILE A 125 -18.82 -6.01 -10.69
C ILE A 125 -19.50 -7.21 -10.06
N GLN A 126 -19.03 -8.43 -10.40
CA GLN A 126 -19.61 -9.68 -9.92
C GLN A 126 -18.50 -10.69 -9.61
N ASN A 127 -18.67 -11.44 -8.51
CA ASN A 127 -17.75 -12.48 -8.05
C ASN A 127 -18.56 -13.58 -7.32
N LYS A 128 -19.31 -14.38 -8.09
CA LYS A 128 -20.13 -15.46 -7.53
C LYS A 128 -19.26 -16.58 -6.97
N ASN A 129 -19.66 -17.11 -5.84
CA ASN A 129 -18.99 -18.22 -5.17
C ASN A 129 -17.48 -17.99 -5.00
N ALA A 130 -17.06 -16.72 -4.86
CA ALA A 130 -15.66 -16.33 -4.78
C ALA A 130 -14.80 -16.93 -5.92
N ILE A 131 -15.31 -16.88 -7.18
CA ILE A 131 -14.60 -17.42 -8.34
C ILE A 131 -13.27 -16.69 -8.60
N LEU A 132 -13.16 -15.44 -8.14
CA LEU A 132 -11.93 -14.64 -8.14
C LEU A 132 -11.40 -14.54 -6.69
N PRO A 133 -10.09 -14.57 -6.49
CA PRO A 133 -9.02 -14.68 -7.50
C PRO A 133 -8.95 -16.10 -8.11
N LEU A 134 -8.37 -16.15 -9.33
CA LEU A 134 -8.13 -17.42 -10.04
C LEU A 134 -6.92 -18.15 -9.42
N ASN A 135 -6.95 -19.48 -9.45
CA ASN A 135 -5.87 -20.33 -8.95
C ASN A 135 -5.39 -21.32 -10.02
N ASP A 136 -4.27 -21.99 -9.78
CA ASP A 136 -3.61 -22.93 -10.72
C ASP A 136 -4.08 -24.41 -10.57
N GLU A 137 -5.10 -24.66 -9.76
CA GLU A 137 -5.59 -26.03 -9.47
C GLU A 137 -6.23 -26.72 -10.67
N GLN A 138 -6.61 -25.96 -11.72
CA GLN A 138 -7.28 -26.48 -12.89
C GLN A 138 -6.80 -25.82 -14.17
N THR A 139 -7.13 -26.43 -15.33
CA THR A 139 -6.95 -25.80 -16.64
C THR A 139 -8.20 -24.99 -17.01
N TYR A 140 -8.01 -23.77 -17.49
CA TYR A 140 -9.05 -22.86 -17.92
C TYR A 140 -9.22 -22.90 -19.45
N GLY A 141 -10.47 -22.90 -19.94
CA GLY A 141 -10.73 -22.49 -21.31
C GLY A 141 -10.53 -20.98 -21.44
N TYR A 142 -10.02 -20.52 -22.58
CA TYR A 142 -9.85 -19.10 -22.87
C TYR A 142 -10.32 -18.76 -24.28
N ILE A 143 -11.04 -17.66 -24.39
CA ILE A 143 -11.38 -17.09 -25.70
C ILE A 143 -11.24 -15.56 -25.67
N LYS A 144 -10.60 -15.02 -26.73
CA LYS A 144 -10.49 -13.58 -26.96
C LYS A 144 -11.59 -13.14 -27.91
N LEU A 145 -12.52 -12.34 -27.47
CA LEU A 145 -13.55 -11.68 -28.30
C LEU A 145 -13.12 -10.26 -28.66
N GLY A 146 -13.79 -9.69 -29.66
CA GLY A 146 -13.52 -8.34 -30.14
C GLY A 146 -12.43 -8.26 -31.20
N ASP A 147 -12.16 -7.05 -31.70
CA ASP A 147 -11.31 -6.75 -32.85
C ASP A 147 -9.89 -6.29 -32.50
N ALA A 148 -9.60 -6.05 -31.24
CA ALA A 148 -8.28 -5.64 -30.78
C ALA A 148 -7.47 -6.78 -30.17
N THR A 149 -6.17 -6.55 -29.96
CA THR A 149 -5.29 -7.55 -29.32
C THR A 149 -5.59 -7.69 -27.85
N GLY A 150 -5.55 -8.93 -27.34
CA GLY A 150 -5.62 -9.30 -25.93
C GLY A 150 -4.36 -10.06 -25.46
N SER A 151 -3.25 -9.91 -26.19
CA SER A 151 -2.04 -10.70 -25.95
C SER A 151 -1.41 -10.43 -24.58
N ALA A 152 -1.37 -9.17 -24.13
CA ALA A 152 -0.82 -8.85 -22.82
C ALA A 152 -1.65 -9.48 -21.69
N PHE A 153 -2.98 -9.45 -21.76
CA PHE A 153 -3.87 -10.10 -20.81
C PHE A 153 -3.63 -11.60 -20.74
N LYS A 154 -3.71 -12.28 -21.89
CA LYS A 154 -3.49 -13.72 -21.98
C LYS A 154 -2.12 -14.13 -21.47
N ASN A 155 -1.04 -13.44 -21.90
CA ASN A 155 0.32 -13.79 -21.54
C ASN A 155 0.57 -13.63 -20.03
N ASN A 156 0.01 -12.60 -19.40
CA ASN A 156 0.10 -12.45 -17.95
C ASN A 156 -0.65 -13.55 -17.19
N LEU A 157 -1.86 -13.93 -17.64
CA LEU A 157 -2.57 -15.06 -17.04
C LEU A 157 -1.80 -16.39 -17.18
N MET A 158 -1.18 -16.64 -18.34
CA MET A 158 -0.41 -17.86 -18.61
C MET A 158 0.86 -18.00 -17.77
N GLN A 159 1.34 -16.94 -17.13
CA GLN A 159 2.46 -17.03 -16.18
C GLN A 159 2.11 -17.86 -14.94
N LYS A 160 0.82 -17.95 -14.58
CA LYS A 160 0.33 -18.62 -13.37
C LYS A 160 -0.69 -19.71 -13.66
N LEU A 161 -1.42 -19.62 -14.76
CA LEU A 161 -2.53 -20.52 -15.06
C LEU A 161 -2.24 -21.41 -16.26
N LYS A 162 -2.75 -22.63 -16.22
CA LYS A 162 -2.84 -23.51 -17.38
C LYS A 162 -4.05 -23.07 -18.22
N ILE A 163 -3.81 -22.58 -19.44
CA ILE A 163 -4.86 -22.02 -20.30
C ILE A 163 -4.88 -22.75 -21.65
N HIS A 164 -6.07 -23.23 -22.03
CA HIS A 164 -6.36 -23.71 -23.38
C HIS A 164 -7.10 -22.64 -24.17
N SER A 165 -6.46 -22.11 -25.20
CA SER A 165 -7.02 -21.03 -26.03
C SER A 165 -7.75 -21.55 -27.25
N VAL A 166 -8.95 -21.02 -27.51
CA VAL A 166 -9.74 -21.32 -28.70
C VAL A 166 -9.87 -20.08 -29.59
N ASP A 167 -9.78 -20.26 -30.89
CA ASP A 167 -9.90 -19.18 -31.87
C ASP A 167 -11.37 -18.72 -32.00
N ALA A 168 -11.62 -17.44 -31.78
CA ALA A 168 -12.95 -16.82 -31.89
C ALA A 168 -13.45 -16.67 -33.34
N SER A 169 -12.61 -16.89 -34.36
CA SER A 169 -13.01 -16.87 -35.78
C SER A 169 -13.87 -18.07 -36.12
N LEU A 170 -13.71 -19.19 -35.42
CA LEU A 170 -14.48 -20.42 -35.63
C LEU A 170 -16.00 -20.21 -35.46
N PRO A 171 -16.84 -21.07 -36.05
CA PRO A 171 -18.26 -21.11 -35.74
C PRO A 171 -18.54 -21.36 -34.26
N ASN A 172 -19.60 -20.77 -33.73
CA ASN A 172 -19.92 -20.89 -32.30
C ASN A 172 -20.03 -22.33 -31.81
N TYR A 173 -20.55 -23.26 -32.65
CA TYR A 173 -20.68 -24.68 -32.29
C TYR A 173 -19.31 -25.38 -32.12
N GLU A 174 -18.31 -25.01 -32.92
CA GLU A 174 -16.95 -25.53 -32.80
C GLU A 174 -16.27 -24.98 -31.53
N ILE A 175 -16.47 -23.70 -31.25
CA ILE A 175 -15.95 -23.05 -30.05
C ILE A 175 -16.55 -23.75 -28.79
N THR A 176 -17.86 -23.93 -28.74
CA THR A 176 -18.52 -24.61 -27.59
C THR A 176 -18.05 -26.04 -27.44
N LYS A 177 -17.87 -26.78 -28.57
CA LYS A 177 -17.33 -28.14 -28.56
C LYS A 177 -15.88 -28.18 -28.04
N ALA A 178 -15.01 -27.26 -28.49
CA ALA A 178 -13.61 -27.19 -28.06
C ALA A 178 -13.47 -26.82 -26.56
N LEU A 179 -14.43 -26.08 -26.02
CA LEU A 179 -14.43 -25.64 -24.62
C LEU A 179 -15.22 -26.57 -23.68
N ALA A 180 -15.93 -27.59 -24.19
CA ALA A 180 -16.86 -28.43 -23.44
C ALA A 180 -16.25 -29.14 -22.20
N SER A 181 -14.93 -29.44 -22.23
CA SER A 181 -14.24 -30.12 -21.10
C SER A 181 -13.80 -29.18 -19.98
N TYR A 182 -13.89 -27.85 -20.15
CA TYR A 182 -13.40 -26.89 -19.18
C TYR A 182 -14.53 -26.35 -18.30
N LYS A 183 -14.44 -26.56 -17.00
CA LYS A 183 -15.45 -26.09 -16.04
C LYS A 183 -15.50 -24.56 -15.95
N LYS A 184 -14.35 -23.89 -16.06
CA LYS A 184 -14.21 -22.42 -16.01
C LYS A 184 -13.63 -21.90 -17.30
N ILE A 185 -14.25 -20.85 -17.84
CA ILE A 185 -13.83 -20.20 -19.09
C ILE A 185 -13.57 -18.72 -18.83
N ILE A 186 -12.39 -18.24 -19.23
CA ILE A 186 -12.01 -16.83 -19.18
C ILE A 186 -12.28 -16.22 -20.55
N ILE A 187 -13.02 -15.14 -20.59
CA ILE A 187 -13.35 -14.40 -21.82
C ILE A 187 -12.81 -12.98 -21.69
N GLY A 188 -11.80 -12.64 -22.51
CA GLY A 188 -11.35 -11.26 -22.68
C GLY A 188 -12.08 -10.58 -23.84
N PHE A 189 -12.85 -9.55 -23.58
CA PHE A 189 -13.50 -8.74 -24.62
C PHE A 189 -12.69 -7.49 -24.92
N HIS A 190 -11.97 -7.48 -26.05
CA HIS A 190 -10.99 -6.47 -26.41
C HIS A 190 -11.46 -5.66 -27.64
N ARG A 191 -11.66 -4.35 -27.45
CA ARG A 191 -11.98 -3.41 -28.54
C ARG A 191 -10.93 -2.30 -28.60
N SER A 192 -10.66 -1.81 -29.81
CA SER A 192 -9.73 -0.71 -30.02
C SER A 192 -10.26 0.59 -29.43
N ASN A 193 -9.39 1.32 -28.72
CA ASN A 193 -9.67 2.67 -28.20
C ASN A 193 -9.15 3.78 -29.12
N GLU A 194 -8.61 3.45 -30.31
CA GLU A 194 -7.99 4.41 -31.22
C GLU A 194 -8.97 5.44 -31.79
N SER A 195 -10.26 5.12 -31.82
CA SER A 195 -11.28 6.01 -32.36
C SER A 195 -12.58 5.88 -31.59
N PRO A 196 -13.23 7.00 -31.19
CA PRO A 196 -14.54 6.99 -30.55
C PRO A 196 -15.65 6.48 -31.47
N TRP A 197 -15.39 6.40 -32.76
CA TRP A 197 -16.34 5.96 -33.80
C TRP A 197 -16.34 4.44 -34.04
N LYS A 198 -15.33 3.72 -33.54
CA LYS A 198 -15.29 2.25 -33.62
C LYS A 198 -16.37 1.64 -32.72
N ALA A 199 -16.95 0.54 -33.17
CA ALA A 199 -17.96 -0.19 -32.42
C ALA A 199 -17.39 -0.72 -31.10
N SER A 200 -17.96 -0.30 -29.98
CA SER A 200 -17.56 -0.74 -28.64
C SER A 200 -18.43 -1.85 -28.06
N SER A 201 -19.50 -2.23 -28.78
CA SER A 201 -20.50 -3.20 -28.30
C SER A 201 -20.21 -4.62 -28.80
N PHE A 202 -20.71 -5.60 -28.08
CA PHE A 202 -20.74 -6.99 -28.52
C PHE A 202 -21.55 -7.17 -29.81
N SER A 203 -21.04 -7.99 -30.74
CA SER A 203 -21.77 -8.42 -31.94
C SER A 203 -22.83 -9.47 -31.56
N ARG A 204 -23.78 -9.70 -32.50
CA ARG A 204 -24.79 -10.76 -32.32
C ARG A 204 -24.17 -12.16 -32.20
N LYS A 205 -23.06 -12.44 -32.89
CA LYS A 205 -22.31 -13.71 -32.80
C LYS A 205 -21.72 -13.88 -31.40
N GLU A 206 -21.07 -12.84 -30.86
CA GLU A 206 -20.44 -12.86 -29.55
C GLU A 206 -21.48 -13.01 -28.42
N ILE A 207 -22.63 -12.31 -28.50
CA ILE A 207 -23.72 -12.45 -27.52
C ILE A 207 -24.30 -13.88 -27.51
N LYS A 208 -24.54 -14.47 -28.70
CA LYS A 208 -25.01 -15.85 -28.80
C LYS A 208 -24.01 -16.84 -28.24
N LEU A 209 -22.71 -16.64 -28.48
CA LEU A 209 -21.65 -17.50 -27.93
C LEU A 209 -21.62 -17.41 -26.40
N LEU A 210 -21.61 -16.19 -25.86
CA LEU A 210 -21.61 -15.98 -24.42
C LEU A 210 -22.83 -16.65 -23.75
N ALA A 211 -24.01 -16.47 -24.31
CA ALA A 211 -25.24 -17.11 -23.82
C ALA A 211 -25.21 -18.65 -23.91
N ALA A 212 -24.52 -19.22 -24.90
CA ALA A 212 -24.34 -20.66 -25.02
C ALA A 212 -23.38 -21.19 -23.96
N LEU A 213 -22.22 -20.54 -23.80
CA LEU A 213 -21.19 -20.95 -22.83
C LEU A 213 -21.67 -20.81 -21.38
N SER A 214 -22.43 -19.75 -21.05
CA SER A 214 -22.90 -19.52 -19.68
C SER A 214 -23.95 -20.53 -19.16
N LYS A 215 -24.42 -21.45 -20.00
CA LYS A 215 -25.36 -22.51 -19.57
C LYS A 215 -24.64 -23.64 -18.81
N ASP A 216 -23.45 -24.00 -19.30
CA ASP A 216 -22.77 -25.22 -18.87
C ASP A 216 -21.42 -24.94 -18.18
N HIS A 217 -20.95 -23.69 -18.19
CA HIS A 217 -19.64 -23.28 -17.71
C HIS A 217 -19.70 -22.07 -16.79
N ASN A 218 -18.81 -22.00 -15.81
CA ASN A 218 -18.57 -20.80 -15.03
C ASN A 218 -17.75 -19.78 -15.84
N ILE A 219 -18.36 -18.65 -16.15
CA ILE A 219 -17.78 -17.63 -17.02
C ILE A 219 -17.13 -16.51 -16.24
N ILE A 220 -15.86 -16.22 -16.54
CA ILE A 220 -15.15 -15.03 -16.10
C ILE A 220 -15.02 -14.10 -17.31
N LEU A 221 -15.77 -13.01 -17.36
CA LEU A 221 -15.76 -12.02 -18.44
C LEU A 221 -15.05 -10.76 -17.99
N ASP A 222 -13.99 -10.38 -18.72
CA ASP A 222 -13.31 -9.11 -18.56
C ASP A 222 -13.47 -8.22 -19.80
N VAL A 223 -13.87 -6.97 -19.58
CA VAL A 223 -14.29 -6.05 -20.65
C VAL A 223 -13.33 -4.87 -20.73
N PHE A 224 -12.50 -4.87 -21.79
CA PHE A 224 -11.50 -3.83 -22.09
C PHE A 224 -12.07 -2.72 -22.99
N VAL A 225 -13.23 -2.22 -22.61
CA VAL A 225 -13.94 -1.11 -23.27
C VAL A 225 -14.91 -0.46 -22.30
N LYS A 226 -15.52 0.66 -22.69
CA LYS A 226 -16.51 1.38 -21.86
C LYS A 226 -17.61 0.45 -21.32
N PRO A 227 -18.10 0.66 -20.09
CA PRO A 227 -19.09 -0.19 -19.40
C PRO A 227 -20.39 -0.39 -20.20
N TYR A 228 -20.81 0.60 -20.95
CA TYR A 228 -22.04 0.57 -21.75
C TYR A 228 -22.07 -0.55 -22.83
N SER A 229 -20.91 -1.16 -23.14
CA SER A 229 -20.86 -2.35 -24.01
C SER A 229 -21.68 -3.50 -23.44
N LEU A 230 -21.80 -3.60 -22.13
CA LEU A 230 -22.54 -4.63 -21.40
C LEU A 230 -24.07 -4.51 -21.53
N ASN A 231 -24.62 -3.33 -21.88
CA ASN A 231 -26.07 -3.11 -22.01
C ASN A 231 -26.75 -4.01 -23.07
N ARG A 232 -25.99 -4.62 -23.96
CA ARG A 232 -26.52 -5.54 -24.99
C ARG A 232 -26.60 -6.99 -24.53
N ILE A 233 -26.05 -7.32 -23.38
CA ILE A 233 -26.08 -8.69 -22.83
C ILE A 233 -27.34 -8.81 -21.97
N VAL A 234 -28.29 -9.63 -22.40
CA VAL A 234 -29.62 -9.73 -21.77
C VAL A 234 -29.55 -10.32 -20.37
N ASN A 235 -28.65 -11.26 -20.12
CA ASN A 235 -28.52 -11.94 -18.82
C ASN A 235 -27.07 -11.82 -18.30
N LEU A 236 -26.70 -10.62 -17.85
CA LEU A 236 -25.40 -10.38 -17.22
C LEU A 236 -25.22 -11.20 -15.93
N GLU A 237 -26.34 -11.50 -15.27
CA GLU A 237 -26.33 -12.28 -14.03
C GLU A 237 -25.94 -13.75 -14.25
N ALA A 238 -25.94 -14.26 -15.48
CA ALA A 238 -25.43 -15.60 -15.77
C ALA A 238 -23.90 -15.69 -15.78
N ILE A 239 -23.21 -14.55 -15.73
CA ILE A 239 -21.74 -14.48 -15.66
C ILE A 239 -21.33 -14.70 -14.19
N ASP A 240 -20.30 -15.49 -13.92
CA ASP A 240 -19.86 -15.76 -12.54
C ASP A 240 -18.85 -14.71 -12.03
N GLY A 241 -17.87 -14.37 -12.85
CA GLY A 241 -16.93 -13.28 -12.60
C GLY A 241 -17.07 -12.20 -13.67
N LEU A 242 -17.45 -10.97 -13.30
CA LEU A 242 -17.61 -9.86 -14.26
C LEU A 242 -16.72 -8.70 -13.86
N VAL A 243 -15.82 -8.32 -14.79
CA VAL A 243 -14.84 -7.26 -14.58
C VAL A 243 -14.92 -6.25 -15.72
N VAL A 244 -14.75 -4.96 -15.39
CA VAL A 244 -14.61 -3.89 -16.38
C VAL A 244 -13.24 -3.23 -16.20
N SER A 245 -12.44 -3.32 -17.26
CA SER A 245 -11.07 -2.79 -17.33
C SER A 245 -10.96 -1.52 -18.20
N TYR A 246 -12.07 -1.03 -18.71
CA TYR A 246 -12.30 0.26 -19.40
C TYR A 246 -11.48 0.50 -20.66
N GLN A 247 -10.20 0.12 -20.72
CA GLN A 247 -9.27 0.40 -21.79
C GLN A 247 -8.54 -0.86 -22.26
N ASN A 248 -8.16 -0.90 -23.54
CA ASN A 248 -7.41 -2.01 -24.12
C ASN A 248 -5.91 -1.71 -24.26
N SER A 249 -5.31 -0.91 -23.36
CA SER A 249 -3.87 -0.71 -23.32
C SER A 249 -3.17 -1.93 -22.72
N ALA A 250 -1.89 -2.15 -23.07
CA ALA A 250 -1.10 -3.25 -22.50
C ALA A 250 -1.04 -3.18 -20.96
N ILE A 251 -0.95 -1.97 -20.39
CA ILE A 251 -0.95 -1.74 -18.94
C ILE A 251 -2.30 -2.14 -18.34
N ALA A 252 -3.43 -1.73 -18.94
CA ALA A 252 -4.75 -2.11 -18.43
C ALA A 252 -4.95 -3.63 -18.47
N GLN A 253 -4.52 -4.29 -19.54
CA GLN A 253 -4.55 -5.75 -19.69
C GLN A 253 -3.71 -6.45 -18.61
N LYS A 254 -2.49 -5.97 -18.35
CA LYS A 254 -1.61 -6.50 -17.31
C LYS A 254 -2.23 -6.33 -15.93
N VAL A 255 -2.67 -5.11 -15.59
CA VAL A 255 -3.27 -4.80 -14.27
C VAL A 255 -4.50 -5.65 -14.02
N SER A 256 -5.36 -5.83 -15.03
CA SER A 256 -6.55 -6.67 -14.87
C SER A 256 -6.20 -8.14 -14.67
N ALA A 257 -5.24 -8.68 -15.45
CA ALA A 257 -4.77 -10.04 -15.25
C ALA A 257 -4.22 -10.25 -13.81
N GLU A 258 -3.40 -9.32 -13.31
CA GLU A 258 -2.88 -9.35 -11.94
C GLU A 258 -3.99 -9.28 -10.88
N ILE A 259 -5.07 -8.52 -11.12
CA ILE A 259 -6.26 -8.49 -10.23
C ILE A 259 -6.98 -9.85 -10.25
N LEU A 260 -7.20 -10.42 -11.44
CA LEU A 260 -7.84 -11.74 -11.55
C LEU A 260 -7.03 -12.84 -10.86
N LEU A 261 -5.70 -12.72 -10.85
CA LEU A 261 -4.78 -13.65 -10.18
C LEU A 261 -4.63 -13.37 -8.67
N GLY A 262 -5.24 -12.29 -8.13
CA GLY A 262 -5.06 -11.87 -6.74
C GLY A 262 -3.68 -11.24 -6.45
N GLU A 263 -2.91 -10.90 -7.48
CA GLU A 263 -1.60 -10.23 -7.34
C GLU A 263 -1.72 -8.72 -7.13
N ARG A 264 -2.93 -8.17 -7.33
CA ARG A 264 -3.29 -6.77 -7.01
C ARG A 264 -4.67 -6.70 -6.37
N LYS A 265 -4.84 -5.76 -5.45
CA LYS A 265 -6.17 -5.43 -4.92
C LYS A 265 -7.02 -4.74 -5.99
N ALA A 266 -8.32 -5.00 -5.98
CA ALA A 266 -9.31 -4.25 -6.73
C ALA A 266 -10.20 -3.44 -5.77
N THR A 267 -10.36 -2.14 -6.04
CA THR A 267 -11.20 -1.24 -5.24
C THR A 267 -12.09 -0.36 -6.11
N GLY A 268 -12.05 -0.57 -7.43
CA GLY A 268 -12.79 0.22 -8.40
C GLY A 268 -14.30 0.17 -8.18
N ARG A 269 -14.98 1.26 -8.57
CA ARG A 269 -16.44 1.39 -8.54
C ARG A 269 -16.90 1.91 -9.89
N LEU A 270 -18.05 1.42 -10.36
CA LEU A 270 -18.63 1.89 -11.62
C LEU A 270 -18.87 3.39 -11.58
N PRO A 271 -18.33 4.16 -12.53
CA PRO A 271 -18.57 5.60 -12.61
C PRO A 271 -19.95 5.93 -13.23
N VAL A 272 -20.62 4.94 -13.78
CA VAL A 272 -21.92 5.05 -14.44
C VAL A 272 -22.76 3.81 -14.18
N SER A 273 -24.08 3.94 -14.26
CA SER A 273 -25.00 2.79 -14.22
C SER A 273 -24.97 2.05 -15.56
N ILE A 274 -24.89 0.72 -15.52
CA ILE A 274 -24.99 -0.15 -16.70
C ILE A 274 -26.44 -0.59 -16.86
N THR A 275 -27.02 -1.17 -15.81
CA THR A 275 -28.42 -1.58 -15.72
C THR A 275 -28.96 -1.22 -14.34
N SER A 276 -30.25 -1.48 -14.07
CA SER A 276 -30.82 -1.33 -12.73
C SER A 276 -30.14 -2.22 -11.68
N SER A 277 -29.65 -3.41 -12.09
CA SER A 277 -28.89 -4.33 -11.21
C SER A 277 -27.45 -3.87 -10.96
N TYR A 278 -26.90 -3.03 -11.79
CA TYR A 278 -25.52 -2.51 -11.69
C TYR A 278 -25.50 -0.99 -11.79
N PRO A 279 -25.96 -0.30 -10.73
CA PRO A 279 -25.97 1.16 -10.68
C PRO A 279 -24.56 1.75 -10.51
N VAL A 280 -24.44 3.07 -10.67
CA VAL A 280 -23.23 3.82 -10.33
C VAL A 280 -22.79 3.49 -8.89
N GLY A 281 -21.47 3.34 -8.68
CA GLY A 281 -20.90 2.95 -7.38
C GLY A 281 -20.82 1.43 -7.15
N THR A 282 -21.41 0.59 -8.01
CA THR A 282 -21.26 -0.88 -7.93
C THR A 282 -19.80 -1.27 -8.08
N GLY A 283 -19.36 -2.18 -7.22
CA GLY A 283 -18.02 -2.78 -7.27
C GLY A 283 -17.76 -3.65 -6.05
N ILE A 284 -17.00 -4.71 -6.25
CA ILE A 284 -16.55 -5.64 -5.20
C ILE A 284 -15.07 -5.40 -4.98
N SER A 285 -14.67 -5.23 -3.73
CA SER A 285 -13.25 -5.12 -3.39
C SER A 285 -12.63 -6.52 -3.30
N LEU A 286 -11.53 -6.72 -4.03
CA LEU A 286 -10.69 -7.91 -3.88
C LEU A 286 -9.41 -7.53 -3.16
N MET A 287 -8.98 -8.40 -2.25
CA MET A 287 -7.69 -8.25 -1.57
C MET A 287 -6.55 -8.43 -2.57
N GLY A 288 -5.41 -7.82 -2.26
CA GLY A 288 -4.17 -7.99 -3.03
C GLY A 288 -3.45 -9.31 -2.72
N PRO A 289 -2.12 -9.35 -2.96
CA PRO A 289 -1.32 -10.55 -2.77
C PRO A 289 -1.57 -11.18 -1.41
N LYS A 290 -1.78 -12.50 -1.41
CA LYS A 290 -1.99 -13.25 -0.17
C LYS A 290 -0.69 -13.41 0.62
N GLU A 291 0.43 -13.41 -0.06
CA GLU A 291 1.78 -13.55 0.50
C GLU A 291 2.74 -12.52 -0.08
N LEU A 292 3.85 -12.30 0.63
CA LEU A 292 4.94 -11.49 0.13
C LEU A 292 5.72 -12.26 -0.94
N GLY A 293 5.59 -11.83 -2.20
CA GLY A 293 6.29 -12.42 -3.34
C GLY A 293 7.61 -11.72 -3.67
N THR A 294 8.23 -12.10 -4.77
CA THR A 294 9.40 -11.44 -5.37
C THR A 294 9.03 -10.80 -6.70
N GLY A 295 9.77 -9.79 -7.12
CA GLY A 295 9.55 -9.11 -8.40
C GLY A 295 10.70 -8.19 -8.77
N THR A 296 10.57 -7.53 -9.91
CA THR A 296 11.53 -6.50 -10.34
C THR A 296 11.10 -5.11 -9.86
N PRO A 297 12.04 -4.15 -9.71
CA PRO A 297 11.69 -2.77 -9.39
C PRO A 297 10.64 -2.16 -10.33
N LEU A 298 10.77 -2.39 -11.63
CA LEU A 298 9.85 -1.85 -12.65
C LEU A 298 8.42 -2.37 -12.51
N GLU A 299 8.23 -3.64 -12.13
CA GLU A 299 6.90 -4.21 -11.90
C GLU A 299 6.11 -3.48 -10.81
N VAL A 300 6.81 -2.89 -9.86
CA VAL A 300 6.21 -2.16 -8.74
C VAL A 300 6.37 -0.65 -8.86
N GLY A 301 6.80 -0.15 -10.04
CA GLY A 301 6.95 1.26 -10.32
C GLY A 301 8.08 1.93 -9.54
N LEU A 302 9.18 1.23 -9.37
CA LEU A 302 10.43 1.78 -8.84
C LEU A 302 11.48 1.83 -9.96
N ASN A 303 12.24 2.94 -10.00
CA ASN A 303 13.36 3.09 -10.92
C ASN A 303 14.54 2.26 -10.40
N PRO A 304 15.07 1.28 -11.19
CA PRO A 304 16.21 0.45 -10.78
C PRO A 304 17.45 1.27 -10.44
N GLU A 305 17.81 2.25 -11.27
CA GLU A 305 19.01 3.07 -11.08
C GLU A 305 18.96 3.88 -9.77
N ARG A 306 17.75 4.37 -9.39
CA ARG A 306 17.57 5.03 -8.10
C ARG A 306 17.65 4.05 -6.94
N LEU A 307 17.20 2.82 -7.14
CA LEU A 307 17.26 1.77 -6.13
C LEU A 307 18.72 1.30 -5.90
N ASP A 308 19.52 1.26 -6.96
CA ASP A 308 20.95 0.91 -6.89
C ASP A 308 21.77 1.91 -6.05
N ARG A 309 21.32 3.16 -5.88
CA ARG A 309 21.95 4.13 -4.96
C ARG A 309 21.94 3.67 -3.50
N ILE A 310 21.15 2.67 -3.14
CA ILE A 310 21.20 2.03 -1.81
C ILE A 310 22.57 1.37 -1.59
N ASP A 311 23.15 0.79 -2.63
CA ASP A 311 24.50 0.18 -2.55
C ASP A 311 25.56 1.22 -2.15
N ASP A 312 25.53 2.42 -2.78
CA ASP A 312 26.43 3.52 -2.48
C ASP A 312 26.24 4.04 -1.04
N LEU A 313 24.97 4.19 -0.61
CA LEU A 313 24.66 4.67 0.75
C LEU A 313 25.07 3.64 1.81
N ALA A 314 24.88 2.35 1.54
CA ALA A 314 25.35 1.29 2.43
C ALA A 314 26.89 1.30 2.56
N GLN A 315 27.60 1.49 1.43
CA GLN A 315 29.05 1.59 1.44
C GLN A 315 29.53 2.82 2.23
N ILE A 316 28.91 3.99 2.03
CA ILE A 316 29.23 5.21 2.79
C ILE A 316 29.04 5.00 4.30
N ALA A 317 27.95 4.32 4.71
CA ALA A 317 27.69 4.05 6.12
C ALA A 317 28.78 3.16 6.75
N MET A 318 29.25 2.14 6.01
CA MET A 318 30.32 1.26 6.47
C MET A 318 31.69 1.98 6.51
N ASP A 319 32.01 2.75 5.48
CA ASP A 319 33.28 3.48 5.40
C ASP A 319 33.38 4.59 6.45
N SER A 320 32.22 5.18 6.80
CA SER A 320 32.10 6.15 7.89
C SER A 320 32.01 5.52 9.29
N LEU A 321 32.17 4.21 9.40
CA LEU A 321 32.07 3.43 10.65
C LEU A 321 30.74 3.64 11.40
N MET A 322 29.64 3.92 10.69
CA MET A 322 28.30 4.03 11.30
C MET A 322 27.76 2.66 11.71
N THR A 323 28.11 1.62 10.94
CA THR A 323 27.79 0.22 11.22
C THR A 323 28.80 -0.70 10.57
N PRO A 324 29.14 -1.86 11.16
CA PRO A 324 30.03 -2.83 10.52
C PRO A 324 29.37 -3.59 9.36
N GLY A 325 28.05 -3.71 9.37
CA GLY A 325 27.27 -4.38 8.33
C GLY A 325 25.78 -4.26 8.55
N MET A 326 25.00 -4.56 7.52
CA MET A 326 23.54 -4.39 7.53
C MET A 326 22.82 -5.30 6.54
N GLN A 327 21.53 -5.48 6.74
CA GLN A 327 20.59 -6.05 5.77
C GLN A 327 19.61 -4.96 5.34
N ILE A 328 19.36 -4.83 4.04
CA ILE A 328 18.40 -3.89 3.48
C ILE A 328 17.44 -4.65 2.58
N LEU A 329 16.14 -4.49 2.83
CA LEU A 329 15.07 -5.06 2.03
C LEU A 329 14.07 -3.96 1.65
N VAL A 330 13.71 -3.91 0.36
CA VAL A 330 12.62 -3.05 -0.13
C VAL A 330 11.54 -3.92 -0.74
N ALA A 331 10.33 -3.77 -0.24
CA ALA A 331 9.13 -4.40 -0.80
C ALA A 331 8.09 -3.34 -1.13
N ARG A 332 7.36 -3.54 -2.22
CA ARG A 332 6.27 -2.68 -2.65
C ARG A 332 5.22 -3.50 -3.39
N HIS A 333 3.94 -3.17 -3.15
CA HIS A 333 2.81 -3.89 -3.76
C HIS A 333 2.85 -5.41 -3.54
N GLY A 334 3.30 -5.86 -2.35
CA GLY A 334 3.41 -7.28 -2.02
C GLY A 334 4.57 -8.02 -2.68
N LYS A 335 5.53 -7.31 -3.29
CA LYS A 335 6.73 -7.92 -3.92
C LYS A 335 8.01 -7.35 -3.33
N VAL A 336 8.92 -8.23 -2.93
CA VAL A 336 10.31 -7.87 -2.59
C VAL A 336 11.06 -7.62 -3.89
N VAL A 337 11.62 -6.43 -4.03
CA VAL A 337 12.33 -5.98 -5.24
C VAL A 337 13.80 -5.65 -4.99
N PHE A 338 14.21 -5.66 -3.74
CA PHE A 338 15.58 -5.47 -3.30
C PHE A 338 15.79 -6.22 -1.99
N ASN A 339 16.83 -7.04 -1.86
CA ASN A 339 17.17 -7.74 -0.63
C ASN A 339 18.66 -8.07 -0.65
N LYS A 340 19.46 -7.22 -0.02
CA LYS A 340 20.91 -7.33 0.02
C LYS A 340 21.45 -7.23 1.44
N SER A 341 22.59 -7.90 1.66
CA SER A 341 23.41 -7.81 2.86
C SER A 341 24.74 -7.17 2.54
N TYR A 342 25.24 -6.35 3.46
CA TYR A 342 26.48 -5.58 3.29
C TYR A 342 27.36 -5.74 4.51
N GLY A 343 28.68 -5.66 4.29
CA GLY A 343 29.68 -5.58 5.34
C GLY A 343 29.83 -6.86 6.16
N PHE A 344 30.15 -6.71 7.43
CA PHE A 344 30.58 -7.77 8.32
C PHE A 344 29.83 -7.70 9.66
N HIS A 345 29.94 -8.80 10.46
CA HIS A 345 29.31 -8.86 11.79
C HIS A 345 29.90 -7.84 12.76
N THR A 346 31.20 -7.57 12.63
CA THR A 346 31.95 -6.63 13.46
C THR A 346 32.99 -5.88 12.62
N TYR A 347 33.55 -4.79 13.17
CA TYR A 347 34.59 -4.00 12.54
C TYR A 347 35.90 -4.80 12.33
N GLU A 348 36.07 -5.98 12.95
CA GLU A 348 37.19 -6.90 12.69
C GLU A 348 37.09 -7.58 11.31
N ARG A 349 35.97 -7.49 10.61
CA ARG A 349 35.74 -8.00 9.25
C ARG A 349 35.97 -9.48 9.05
N LYS A 350 35.77 -10.30 10.10
CA LYS A 350 36.02 -11.76 10.06
C LYS A 350 34.88 -12.56 9.41
N LYS A 351 33.66 -12.13 9.55
CA LYS A 351 32.47 -12.82 9.05
C LYS A 351 31.54 -11.84 8.33
N ALA A 352 31.27 -12.10 7.05
CA ALA A 352 30.35 -11.29 6.25
C ALA A 352 28.90 -11.48 6.73
N VAL A 353 28.09 -10.42 6.63
CA VAL A 353 26.66 -10.48 6.87
C VAL A 353 25.97 -11.18 5.70
N VAL A 354 25.02 -12.07 6.02
CA VAL A 354 24.16 -12.74 5.04
C VAL A 354 22.68 -12.54 5.39
N ASN A 355 21.79 -12.67 4.42
CA ASN A 355 20.34 -12.41 4.60
C ASN A 355 19.67 -13.32 5.65
N THR A 356 20.31 -14.41 6.06
CA THR A 356 19.82 -15.33 7.09
C THR A 356 20.27 -15.01 8.49
N ASP A 357 21.21 -14.09 8.66
CA ASP A 357 21.68 -13.66 9.99
C ASP A 357 20.57 -12.87 10.71
N ILE A 358 20.51 -13.00 12.04
CA ILE A 358 19.50 -12.33 12.85
C ILE A 358 20.12 -11.25 13.72
N TYR A 359 19.35 -10.19 13.90
CA TYR A 359 19.71 -9.01 14.70
C TYR A 359 18.78 -8.87 15.90
N ASP A 360 19.28 -8.27 16.97
CA ASP A 360 18.42 -7.69 18.00
C ASP A 360 17.61 -6.54 17.39
N LEU A 361 16.30 -6.65 17.41
CA LEU A 361 15.39 -5.68 16.81
C LEU A 361 15.03 -4.53 17.75
N ALA A 362 15.56 -4.54 18.97
CA ALA A 362 15.29 -3.51 19.97
C ALA A 362 13.79 -3.15 20.06
N SER A 363 13.46 -1.86 19.94
CA SER A 363 12.08 -1.37 20.05
C SER A 363 11.12 -1.83 18.95
N LEU A 364 11.58 -2.43 17.85
CA LEU A 364 10.67 -3.09 16.92
C LEU A 364 9.92 -4.25 17.58
N THR A 365 10.41 -4.79 18.69
CA THR A 365 9.67 -5.75 19.54
C THR A 365 8.28 -5.27 19.88
N LYS A 366 8.10 -3.96 20.13
CA LYS A 366 6.81 -3.35 20.45
C LYS A 366 5.77 -3.64 19.38
N VAL A 367 6.14 -3.39 18.12
CA VAL A 367 5.22 -3.50 16.96
C VAL A 367 5.20 -4.89 16.33
N LEU A 368 6.22 -5.73 16.56
CA LEU A 368 6.31 -7.04 15.93
C LEU A 368 5.94 -8.20 16.89
N ALA A 369 5.90 -7.97 18.19
CA ALA A 369 5.54 -8.98 19.18
C ALA A 369 4.34 -8.57 20.03
N THR A 370 4.43 -7.44 20.75
CA THR A 370 3.42 -7.06 21.74
C THR A 370 2.17 -6.48 21.11
N LEU A 371 2.30 -5.52 20.18
CA LEU A 371 1.17 -4.86 19.54
C LEU A 371 0.25 -5.84 18.77
N PRO A 372 0.75 -6.80 17.97
CA PRO A 372 -0.13 -7.77 17.30
C PRO A 372 -1.00 -8.59 18.27
N LEU A 373 -0.46 -8.93 19.44
CA LEU A 373 -1.21 -9.63 20.50
C LEU A 373 -2.28 -8.72 21.11
N VAL A 374 -1.97 -7.44 21.34
CA VAL A 374 -2.95 -6.46 21.84
C VAL A 374 -4.07 -6.23 20.82
N ILE A 375 -3.73 -6.10 19.52
CA ILE A 375 -4.73 -6.01 18.43
C ILE A 375 -5.66 -7.23 18.47
N LYS A 376 -5.09 -8.43 18.62
CA LYS A 376 -5.86 -9.67 18.70
C LYS A 376 -6.79 -9.72 19.93
N GLU A 377 -6.37 -9.18 21.06
CA GLU A 377 -7.22 -9.08 22.26
C GLU A 377 -8.42 -8.15 22.04
N VAL A 378 -8.21 -7.05 21.32
CA VAL A 378 -9.29 -6.12 20.94
C VAL A 378 -10.23 -6.77 19.93
N ASP A 379 -9.68 -7.45 18.94
CA ASP A 379 -10.44 -8.19 17.91
C ASP A 379 -11.35 -9.28 18.50
N LEU A 380 -10.86 -9.96 19.54
CA LEU A 380 -11.62 -10.96 20.29
C LEU A 380 -12.62 -10.35 21.29
N GLY A 381 -12.73 -9.02 21.38
CA GLY A 381 -13.59 -8.33 22.35
C GLY A 381 -13.15 -8.48 23.82
N LYS A 382 -11.93 -8.97 24.08
CA LYS A 382 -11.39 -9.18 25.43
C LYS A 382 -10.72 -7.93 26.02
N LEU A 383 -10.43 -6.96 25.16
CA LEU A 383 -9.83 -5.66 25.51
C LEU A 383 -10.50 -4.58 24.67
N SER A 384 -10.53 -3.35 25.17
CA SER A 384 -10.92 -2.16 24.41
C SER A 384 -9.79 -1.13 24.49
N LEU A 385 -9.63 -0.30 23.46
CA LEU A 385 -8.70 0.83 23.49
C LEU A 385 -9.02 1.82 24.61
N ASN A 386 -10.29 1.91 25.02
CA ASN A 386 -10.75 2.75 26.13
C ASN A 386 -10.59 2.09 27.50
N THR A 387 -10.12 0.83 27.58
CA THR A 387 -9.90 0.14 28.86
C THR A 387 -8.86 0.89 29.68
N GLN A 388 -9.18 1.20 30.92
CA GLN A 388 -8.26 1.85 31.86
C GLN A 388 -7.33 0.84 32.51
N LEU A 389 -6.08 1.23 32.71
CA LEU A 389 -5.03 0.37 33.26
C LEU A 389 -5.41 -0.25 34.61
N GLY A 390 -5.99 0.52 35.51
CA GLY A 390 -6.41 0.06 36.85
C GLY A 390 -7.45 -1.06 36.82
N THR A 391 -8.22 -1.20 35.74
CA THR A 391 -9.21 -2.28 35.62
C THR A 391 -8.59 -3.62 35.24
N LEU A 392 -7.36 -3.63 34.74
CA LEU A 392 -6.67 -4.82 34.27
C LEU A 392 -5.96 -5.59 35.40
N ASN A 393 -5.53 -4.89 36.42
CA ASN A 393 -4.83 -5.51 37.54
C ASN A 393 -5.08 -4.71 38.85
N LYS A 394 -5.35 -5.41 39.94
CA LYS A 394 -5.68 -4.80 41.21
C LYS A 394 -4.56 -3.92 41.79
N GLU A 395 -3.29 -4.33 41.65
CA GLU A 395 -2.14 -3.54 42.11
C GLU A 395 -2.00 -2.24 41.32
N TRP A 396 -2.40 -2.22 40.04
CA TRP A 396 -2.31 -1.05 39.16
C TRP A 396 -3.41 -0.02 39.48
N ASN A 397 -4.54 -0.48 40.00
CA ASN A 397 -5.66 0.38 40.36
C ASN A 397 -5.31 1.36 41.50
N GLU A 398 -4.33 1.03 42.33
CA GLU A 398 -3.87 1.88 43.44
C GLU A 398 -2.83 2.93 43.03
N SER A 399 -2.42 2.93 41.74
CA SER A 399 -1.39 3.85 41.23
C SER A 399 -1.98 5.12 40.59
N ASN A 400 -1.15 6.16 40.46
CA ASN A 400 -1.49 7.38 39.73
C ASN A 400 -1.69 7.12 38.21
N LYS A 401 -1.54 5.88 37.74
CA LYS A 401 -1.70 5.45 36.35
C LYS A 401 -3.01 4.72 36.12
N ALA A 402 -3.81 4.47 37.13
CA ALA A 402 -5.04 3.67 37.07
C ALA A 402 -6.02 4.11 35.96
N ASN A 403 -6.15 5.43 35.77
CA ASN A 403 -7.11 6.02 34.83
C ASN A 403 -6.56 6.21 33.40
N ILE A 404 -5.31 5.80 33.13
CA ILE A 404 -4.73 5.90 31.80
C ILE A 404 -5.34 4.82 30.91
N SER A 405 -5.85 5.19 29.73
CA SER A 405 -6.41 4.24 28.78
C SER A 405 -5.33 3.52 27.96
N ILE A 406 -5.67 2.37 27.39
CA ILE A 406 -4.80 1.62 26.47
C ILE A 406 -4.42 2.50 25.29
N GLN A 407 -5.36 3.24 24.71
CA GLN A 407 -5.08 4.12 23.57
C GLN A 407 -4.09 5.24 23.91
N ASP A 408 -4.21 5.86 25.10
CA ASP A 408 -3.27 6.92 25.53
C ASP A 408 -1.87 6.36 25.72
N MET A 409 -1.77 5.15 26.29
CA MET A 409 -0.48 4.47 26.45
C MET A 409 0.17 4.14 25.13
N LEU A 410 -0.56 3.52 24.20
CA LEU A 410 0.00 3.06 22.93
C LEU A 410 0.30 4.22 21.98
N SER A 411 -0.46 5.33 22.05
CA SER A 411 -0.17 6.55 21.30
C SER A 411 0.92 7.44 21.93
N HIS A 412 1.44 7.03 23.10
CA HIS A 412 2.44 7.78 23.87
C HIS A 412 1.97 9.17 24.36
N TYR A 413 0.66 9.32 24.61
CA TYR A 413 0.03 10.51 25.20
C TYR A 413 -0.40 10.32 26.65
N ALA A 414 0.20 9.37 27.35
CA ALA A 414 -0.17 8.96 28.71
C ALA A 414 0.58 9.69 29.85
N ARG A 415 1.29 10.77 29.57
CA ARG A 415 2.15 11.48 30.55
C ARG A 415 3.20 10.59 31.23
N LEU A 416 3.46 9.39 30.68
CA LEU A 416 4.46 8.47 31.22
C LEU A 416 5.87 9.00 30.94
N ILE A 417 6.80 8.77 31.88
CA ILE A 417 8.21 9.07 31.66
C ILE A 417 8.77 8.15 30.56
N PRO A 418 9.76 8.61 29.77
CA PRO A 418 10.28 7.84 28.64
C PRO A 418 10.89 6.49 29.03
N TRP A 419 11.67 6.46 30.09
CA TRP A 419 12.51 5.35 30.46
C TRP A 419 12.93 5.42 31.94
N ILE A 420 13.11 4.25 32.58
CA ILE A 420 13.63 4.11 33.95
C ILE A 420 14.88 3.21 33.91
N PRO A 421 16.03 3.66 34.43
CA PRO A 421 17.25 2.88 34.44
C PRO A 421 17.27 1.83 35.57
N PHE A 422 16.36 0.85 35.51
CA PHE A 422 16.14 -0.17 36.55
C PHE A 422 17.42 -0.90 37.00
N TYR A 423 18.34 -1.13 36.06
CA TYR A 423 19.59 -1.85 36.31
C TYR A 423 20.50 -1.10 37.28
N LYS A 424 20.47 0.25 37.34
CA LYS A 424 21.37 1.07 38.17
C LYS A 424 21.23 0.76 39.66
N GLU A 425 20.02 0.53 40.15
CA GLU A 425 19.78 0.13 41.55
C GLU A 425 20.29 -1.28 41.89
N THR A 426 20.59 -2.07 40.87
CA THR A 426 21.09 -3.43 41.03
C THR A 426 22.62 -3.51 41.00
N LEU A 427 23.29 -2.39 40.77
CA LEU A 427 24.74 -2.25 40.84
C LEU A 427 25.20 -1.93 42.26
N LYS A 428 26.46 -2.00 42.53
CA LYS A 428 27.05 -1.46 43.75
C LYS A 428 27.08 0.05 43.65
N GLU A 429 26.85 0.70 44.77
CA GLU A 429 26.85 2.16 44.87
C GLU A 429 28.08 2.78 44.22
N LYS A 430 27.85 3.80 43.35
CA LYS A 430 28.86 4.53 42.60
C LYS A 430 29.84 3.65 41.78
N SER A 431 29.38 2.49 41.28
CA SER A 431 30.21 1.52 40.58
C SER A 431 29.41 0.78 39.51
N THR A 432 30.10 0.35 38.43
CA THR A 432 29.56 -0.61 37.44
C THR A 432 29.66 -2.06 37.92
N LYS A 433 30.17 -2.30 39.14
CA LYS A 433 30.30 -3.66 39.69
C LYS A 433 28.95 -4.21 40.13
N LEU A 434 28.68 -5.46 39.80
CA LEU A 434 27.47 -6.17 40.14
C LEU A 434 27.29 -6.34 41.65
N ASN A 435 26.08 -6.10 42.13
CA ASN A 435 25.74 -6.37 43.50
C ASN A 435 25.31 -7.84 43.65
N LYS A 436 26.07 -8.59 44.46
CA LYS A 436 25.76 -10.00 44.75
C LYS A 436 24.39 -10.25 45.37
N LYS A 437 23.71 -9.20 45.88
CA LYS A 437 22.32 -9.29 46.35
C LYS A 437 21.35 -9.63 45.20
N PHE A 438 21.66 -9.22 43.97
CA PHE A 438 20.79 -9.33 42.82
C PHE A 438 21.28 -10.35 41.77
N TYR A 439 22.57 -10.68 41.71
CA TYR A 439 23.14 -11.48 40.61
C TYR A 439 24.09 -12.58 41.07
N ARG A 440 24.16 -13.66 40.27
CA ARG A 440 25.07 -14.79 40.41
C ARG A 440 25.61 -15.27 39.05
N LYS A 441 26.78 -15.92 39.04
CA LYS A 441 27.37 -16.53 37.83
C LYS A 441 26.71 -17.86 37.44
N ARG A 442 25.93 -18.48 38.31
CA ARG A 442 25.23 -19.76 38.09
C ARG A 442 23.78 -19.62 38.44
N SER A 443 22.91 -20.29 37.66
CA SER A 443 21.48 -20.37 37.94
C SER A 443 21.19 -21.12 39.24
N SER A 444 20.16 -20.72 39.93
CA SER A 444 19.64 -21.40 41.12
C SER A 444 18.16 -21.03 41.33
N LYS A 445 17.44 -21.71 42.22
CA LYS A 445 16.03 -21.41 42.53
C LYS A 445 15.81 -19.93 42.94
N ARG A 446 16.80 -19.29 43.55
CA ARG A 446 16.75 -17.87 43.95
C ARG A 446 17.20 -16.91 42.86
N PHE A 447 18.00 -17.39 41.89
CA PHE A 447 18.57 -16.61 40.81
C PHE A 447 18.33 -17.33 39.45
N PRO A 448 17.06 -17.48 39.02
CA PRO A 448 16.71 -18.24 37.82
C PRO A 448 16.77 -17.41 36.54
N VAL A 449 16.75 -16.06 36.62
CA VAL A 449 16.55 -15.17 35.47
C VAL A 449 17.86 -15.04 34.67
N PRO A 450 17.94 -15.57 33.43
CA PRO A 450 19.11 -15.38 32.58
C PRO A 450 19.16 -13.94 32.09
N VAL A 451 20.23 -13.21 32.41
CA VAL A 451 20.42 -11.79 32.03
C VAL A 451 21.46 -11.67 30.91
N ALA A 452 22.49 -12.52 30.94
CA ALA A 452 23.49 -12.68 29.90
C ALA A 452 24.28 -14.00 30.12
N ASP A 453 25.31 -14.29 29.31
CA ASP A 453 26.12 -15.49 29.52
C ASP A 453 26.70 -15.51 30.93
N ARG A 454 26.49 -16.62 31.64
CA ARG A 454 26.95 -16.84 33.04
C ARG A 454 26.55 -15.68 33.99
N PHE A 455 25.39 -15.09 33.75
CA PHE A 455 24.89 -13.96 34.50
C PHE A 455 23.39 -14.11 34.79
N TYR A 456 23.03 -14.45 36.04
CA TYR A 456 21.68 -14.80 36.46
C TYR A 456 21.16 -13.84 37.53
N GLY A 457 19.99 -13.26 37.27
CA GLY A 457 19.27 -12.35 38.13
C GLY A 457 18.39 -13.06 39.14
N LYS A 458 18.07 -12.34 40.24
CA LYS A 458 17.17 -12.79 41.28
C LYS A 458 15.74 -12.93 40.74
N ASN A 459 14.99 -13.88 41.27
CA ASN A 459 13.61 -14.22 40.84
C ASN A 459 12.56 -13.09 40.98
N ASN A 460 12.86 -12.02 41.75
CA ASN A 460 11.94 -10.91 41.94
C ASN A 460 12.28 -9.65 41.11
N LEU A 461 13.12 -9.74 40.10
CA LEU A 461 13.50 -8.59 39.26
C LEU A 461 12.30 -8.02 38.50
N SER A 462 11.42 -8.86 37.97
CA SER A 462 10.22 -8.42 37.24
C SER A 462 9.30 -7.60 38.17
N LYS A 463 8.99 -8.14 39.37
CA LYS A 463 8.15 -7.40 40.33
C LYS A 463 8.76 -6.05 40.70
N ARG A 464 10.07 -5.99 40.92
CA ARG A 464 10.75 -4.71 41.24
C ARG A 464 10.65 -3.69 40.12
N ILE A 465 10.69 -4.12 38.88
CA ILE A 465 10.49 -3.25 37.69
C ILE A 465 9.06 -2.66 37.74
N ILE A 466 8.06 -3.50 37.91
CA ILE A 466 6.66 -3.06 37.97
C ILE A 466 6.45 -2.12 39.18
N ASP A 467 6.96 -2.47 40.36
CA ASP A 467 6.86 -1.62 41.57
C ASP A 467 7.45 -0.21 41.34
N GLN A 468 8.62 -0.11 40.68
CA GLN A 468 9.24 1.18 40.32
C GLN A 468 8.43 1.95 39.27
N ILE A 469 7.85 1.26 38.30
CA ILE A 469 6.97 1.89 37.32
C ILE A 469 5.73 2.47 38.00
N LEU A 470 5.08 1.71 38.88
CA LEU A 470 3.88 2.15 39.60
C LEU A 470 4.17 3.34 40.53
N ALA A 471 5.34 3.35 41.18
CA ALA A 471 5.79 4.45 42.04
C ALA A 471 6.29 5.70 41.29
N SER A 472 6.52 5.61 39.97
CA SER A 472 7.03 6.75 39.22
C SER A 472 5.96 7.85 39.05
N GLU A 473 6.41 9.11 39.03
CA GLU A 473 5.52 10.25 38.80
C GLU A 473 5.09 10.34 37.33
N LEU A 474 3.91 10.89 37.12
CA LEU A 474 3.46 11.29 35.77
C LEU A 474 4.07 12.66 35.42
N ARG A 475 4.37 12.87 34.17
CA ARG A 475 4.81 14.18 33.65
C ARG A 475 3.67 15.21 33.79
N ASP A 476 4.02 16.46 33.99
CA ASP A 476 3.05 17.56 34.18
C ASP A 476 2.28 17.84 32.87
N THR A 477 2.97 17.78 31.70
CA THR A 477 2.40 18.10 30.40
C THR A 477 1.79 16.89 29.72
N LEU A 478 0.58 17.07 29.16
CA LEU A 478 -0.04 16.12 28.23
C LEU A 478 0.43 16.44 26.82
N GLU A 479 1.45 15.73 26.38
CA GLU A 479 2.05 15.84 25.04
C GLU A 479 2.60 14.50 24.59
N TYR A 480 2.86 14.36 23.30
CA TYR A 480 3.55 13.17 22.79
C TYR A 480 4.92 13.00 23.46
N LYS A 481 5.10 11.86 24.12
CA LYS A 481 6.39 11.48 24.68
C LYS A 481 6.58 9.98 24.59
N TYR A 482 7.44 9.55 23.66
CA TYR A 482 7.77 8.13 23.51
C TYR A 482 8.19 7.52 24.86
N SER A 483 7.60 6.37 25.21
CA SER A 483 7.83 5.67 26.47
C SER A 483 7.85 4.16 26.26
N ASP A 484 8.75 3.47 26.95
CA ASP A 484 8.80 2.01 26.99
C ASP A 484 7.77 1.43 27.97
N ILE A 485 7.34 2.23 28.93
CA ILE A 485 6.51 1.80 30.09
C ILE A 485 5.21 1.11 29.66
N PRO A 486 4.44 1.58 28.66
CA PRO A 486 3.22 0.90 28.23
C PRO A 486 3.40 -0.59 27.95
N TYR A 487 4.52 -0.94 27.39
CA TYR A 487 4.81 -2.30 26.93
C TYR A 487 5.20 -3.26 28.05
N PHE A 488 5.59 -2.76 29.21
CA PHE A 488 5.72 -3.57 30.43
C PHE A 488 4.32 -4.00 30.91
N PHE A 489 3.38 -3.07 30.96
CA PHE A 489 2.00 -3.36 31.37
C PHE A 489 1.31 -4.31 30.36
N MET A 490 1.47 -4.07 29.07
CA MET A 490 0.87 -4.95 28.05
C MET A 490 1.41 -6.38 28.14
N LYS A 491 2.73 -6.53 28.30
CA LYS A 491 3.35 -7.85 28.51
C LYS A 491 2.78 -8.52 29.75
N ASP A 492 2.78 -7.84 30.87
CA ASP A 492 2.34 -8.39 32.17
C ASP A 492 0.87 -8.81 32.11
N MET A 493 -0.01 -7.96 31.54
CA MET A 493 -1.42 -8.27 31.30
C MET A 493 -1.61 -9.52 30.44
N LEU A 494 -0.86 -9.64 29.32
CA LEU A 494 -0.98 -10.78 28.41
C LEU A 494 -0.50 -12.08 29.09
N GLU A 495 0.63 -12.03 29.78
CA GLU A 495 1.19 -13.18 30.47
C GLU A 495 0.31 -13.65 31.64
N ASP A 496 -0.25 -12.71 32.41
CA ASP A 496 -1.19 -13.01 33.48
C ASP A 496 -2.49 -13.62 32.94
N ARG A 497 -3.06 -13.04 31.90
CA ARG A 497 -4.31 -13.53 31.31
C ARG A 497 -4.21 -14.94 30.75
N TYR A 498 -3.12 -15.26 30.08
CA TYR A 498 -2.94 -16.56 29.38
C TYR A 498 -2.07 -17.55 30.13
N GLN A 499 -1.45 -17.17 31.24
CA GLN A 499 -0.49 -17.98 32.02
C GLN A 499 0.61 -18.58 31.10
N LYS A 500 1.02 -17.80 30.08
CA LYS A 500 2.06 -18.12 29.11
C LYS A 500 2.98 -16.93 28.93
N SER A 501 4.26 -17.17 28.64
CA SER A 501 5.20 -16.08 28.33
C SER A 501 4.81 -15.36 27.03
N LEU A 502 5.13 -14.06 26.93
CA LEU A 502 4.94 -13.26 25.72
C LEU A 502 5.59 -13.92 24.50
N GLU A 503 6.77 -14.51 24.67
CA GLU A 503 7.47 -15.30 23.66
C GLU A 503 6.60 -16.45 23.13
N THR A 504 5.99 -17.24 24.02
CA THR A 504 5.11 -18.35 23.64
C THR A 504 3.86 -17.83 22.92
N LEU A 505 3.25 -16.76 23.43
CA LEU A 505 2.06 -16.16 22.83
C LEU A 505 2.34 -15.64 21.41
N ALA A 506 3.43 -14.94 21.19
CA ALA A 506 3.83 -14.43 19.88
C ALA A 506 4.16 -15.59 18.90
N MET A 507 4.90 -16.59 19.38
CA MET A 507 5.25 -17.77 18.60
C MET A 507 4.00 -18.54 18.13
N GLU A 508 3.06 -18.83 19.03
CA GLU A 508 1.85 -19.61 18.72
C GLU A 508 0.85 -18.80 17.87
N SER A 509 0.70 -17.51 18.14
CA SER A 509 -0.31 -16.68 17.49
C SER A 509 0.11 -16.17 16.12
N PHE A 510 1.41 -15.90 15.90
CA PHE A 510 1.91 -15.23 14.70
C PHE A 510 3.08 -15.94 14.06
N TYR A 511 4.20 -16.19 14.76
CA TYR A 511 5.44 -16.55 14.07
C TYR A 511 5.37 -17.94 13.44
N ARG A 512 4.90 -18.95 14.17
CA ARG A 512 4.73 -20.31 13.63
C ARG A 512 3.69 -20.35 12.51
N PRO A 513 2.49 -19.77 12.64
CA PRO A 513 1.51 -19.72 11.56
C PRO A 513 1.95 -18.96 10.31
N LEU A 514 2.82 -17.96 10.45
CA LEU A 514 3.43 -17.19 9.34
C LEU A 514 4.66 -17.87 8.74
N GLY A 515 5.11 -19.01 9.29
CA GLY A 515 6.30 -19.71 8.83
C GLY A 515 7.63 -19.02 9.19
N LEU A 516 7.65 -18.14 10.20
CA LEU A 516 8.84 -17.44 10.63
C LEU A 516 9.68 -18.37 11.52
N VAL A 517 10.86 -18.74 11.05
CA VAL A 517 11.75 -19.70 11.73
C VAL A 517 12.96 -19.03 12.40
N ARG A 518 13.16 -17.75 12.12
CA ARG A 518 14.28 -16.94 12.63
C ARG A 518 13.84 -15.84 13.59
N THR A 519 12.55 -15.53 13.61
CA THR A 519 11.96 -14.54 14.52
C THR A 519 11.71 -15.16 15.87
N THR A 520 12.47 -14.74 16.89
CA THR A 520 12.45 -15.39 18.21
C THR A 520 12.96 -14.45 19.31
N PHE A 521 12.60 -14.74 20.54
CA PHE A 521 13.30 -14.25 21.72
C PHE A 521 14.42 -15.24 22.11
N ASN A 522 15.43 -14.78 22.83
CA ASN A 522 16.50 -15.63 23.36
C ASN A 522 17.07 -16.62 22.31
N PRO A 523 17.61 -16.17 21.18
CA PRO A 523 17.99 -17.05 20.07
C PRO A 523 19.00 -18.11 20.46
N ASN A 524 19.93 -17.82 21.37
CA ASN A 524 20.93 -18.77 21.84
C ASN A 524 20.31 -20.03 22.50
N LYS A 525 19.11 -19.88 23.05
CA LYS A 525 18.34 -20.99 23.63
C LYS A 525 17.37 -21.62 22.63
N ASN A 526 16.61 -20.79 21.90
CA ASN A 526 15.46 -21.26 21.12
C ASN A 526 15.84 -21.67 19.69
N THR A 527 16.85 -21.04 19.13
CA THR A 527 17.34 -21.29 17.77
C THR A 527 18.88 -21.36 17.72
N PRO A 528 19.51 -22.29 18.44
CA PRO A 528 20.98 -22.32 18.64
C PRO A 528 21.78 -22.46 17.34
N ASN A 529 21.14 -22.93 16.27
CA ASN A 529 21.78 -23.06 14.95
C ASN A 529 21.72 -21.80 14.10
N GLN A 530 21.03 -20.75 14.56
CA GLN A 530 20.98 -19.48 13.86
C GLN A 530 22.24 -18.64 14.12
N THR A 531 22.68 -17.93 13.11
CA THR A 531 23.77 -16.96 13.29
C THR A 531 23.21 -15.63 13.77
N VAL A 532 23.67 -15.20 14.93
CA VAL A 532 23.30 -13.91 15.53
C VAL A 532 24.40 -12.90 15.32
N ILE A 533 24.02 -11.68 14.93
CA ILE A 533 24.93 -10.53 14.85
C ILE A 533 25.13 -9.98 16.28
N PRO A 534 26.37 -9.70 16.73
CA PRO A 534 26.61 -9.04 18.00
C PRO A 534 25.98 -7.63 18.03
N SER A 535 25.37 -7.24 19.16
CA SER A 535 24.76 -5.92 19.34
C SER A 535 25.77 -4.88 19.80
N GLU A 536 26.48 -5.17 20.91
CA GLU A 536 27.49 -4.28 21.48
C GLU A 536 28.47 -5.05 22.39
N ILE A 537 29.54 -4.37 22.81
CA ILE A 537 30.35 -4.75 23.96
C ILE A 537 29.85 -3.94 25.16
N ASP A 538 29.03 -4.55 26.02
CA ASP A 538 28.47 -3.90 27.20
C ASP A 538 29.55 -3.72 28.28
N THR A 539 29.95 -2.49 28.53
CA THR A 539 30.98 -2.13 29.52
C THR A 539 30.41 -1.51 30.80
N TYR A 540 29.11 -1.30 30.88
CA TYR A 540 28.45 -0.56 31.96
C TYR A 540 27.51 -1.39 32.84
N TYR A 541 27.06 -2.57 32.37
CA TYR A 541 26.15 -3.43 33.11
C TYR A 541 26.63 -4.89 33.13
N ARG A 542 26.70 -5.59 31.99
CA ARG A 542 27.01 -7.03 31.90
C ARG A 542 28.49 -7.33 31.70
N ASN A 543 29.24 -6.35 31.22
CA ASN A 543 30.72 -6.42 30.99
C ASN A 543 31.11 -7.58 30.08
N GLN A 544 30.42 -7.73 28.94
CA GLN A 544 30.69 -8.76 27.94
C GLN A 544 30.14 -8.33 26.56
N GLU A 545 30.58 -9.00 25.49
CA GLU A 545 29.95 -8.91 24.18
C GLU A 545 28.53 -9.52 24.26
N LEU A 546 27.54 -8.82 23.71
CA LEU A 546 26.16 -9.27 23.62
C LEU A 546 25.89 -9.86 22.25
N LYS A 547 25.69 -11.17 22.20
CA LYS A 547 25.44 -11.92 20.97
C LYS A 547 24.35 -12.96 21.19
N GLY A 548 23.11 -12.54 20.92
CA GLY A 548 21.92 -13.33 21.20
C GLY A 548 21.35 -13.10 22.60
N GLU A 549 22.04 -12.30 23.41
CA GLU A 549 21.46 -11.64 24.57
C GLU A 549 20.89 -10.29 24.17
N VAL A 550 19.70 -9.95 24.70
CA VAL A 550 19.05 -8.67 24.38
C VAL A 550 19.91 -7.48 24.80
N HIS A 551 20.03 -6.49 23.91
CA HIS A 551 20.77 -5.25 24.19
C HIS A 551 20.13 -4.47 25.36
N ASP A 552 18.81 -4.32 25.38
CA ASP A 552 18.09 -3.57 26.39
C ASP A 552 18.26 -4.16 27.80
N MET A 553 18.64 -3.31 28.76
CA MET A 553 18.96 -3.74 30.12
C MET A 553 17.73 -4.19 30.90
N ALA A 554 16.58 -3.52 30.68
CA ALA A 554 15.34 -3.88 31.38
C ALA A 554 14.78 -5.19 30.85
N ALA A 555 14.79 -5.40 29.53
CA ALA A 555 14.42 -6.66 28.92
C ALA A 555 15.34 -7.81 29.37
N ALA A 556 16.65 -7.55 29.51
CA ALA A 556 17.58 -8.51 30.08
C ALA A 556 17.24 -8.88 31.53
N MET A 557 16.85 -7.91 32.36
CA MET A 557 16.36 -8.15 33.74
C MET A 557 15.07 -8.95 33.78
N LEU A 558 14.29 -8.97 32.67
CA LEU A 558 13.11 -9.81 32.48
C LEU A 558 13.44 -11.18 31.86
N GLY A 559 14.71 -11.55 31.74
CA GLY A 559 15.12 -12.82 31.16
C GLY A 559 15.19 -12.84 29.64
N GLY A 560 15.36 -11.69 29.01
CA GLY A 560 15.46 -11.50 27.57
C GLY A 560 14.12 -11.33 26.86
N VAL A 561 12.99 -11.37 27.58
CA VAL A 561 11.64 -11.24 27.00
C VAL A 561 10.98 -10.00 27.58
N GLY A 562 11.17 -8.86 26.94
CA GLY A 562 10.48 -7.62 27.26
C GLY A 562 9.33 -7.36 26.28
N GLY A 563 8.27 -6.67 26.71
CA GLY A 563 7.23 -6.22 25.79
C GLY A 563 7.72 -5.10 24.86
N HIS A 564 8.78 -4.41 25.26
CA HIS A 564 9.37 -3.25 24.59
C HIS A 564 10.65 -3.59 23.81
N ALA A 565 11.34 -4.70 24.12
CA ALA A 565 12.59 -5.13 23.50
C ALA A 565 12.85 -6.63 23.73
N GLY A 566 13.75 -7.24 22.95
CA GLY A 566 14.19 -8.62 23.12
C GLY A 566 13.87 -9.56 21.97
N LEU A 567 13.15 -9.09 20.94
CA LEU A 567 12.90 -9.84 19.72
C LEU A 567 14.12 -9.80 18.80
N PHE A 568 14.46 -10.94 18.21
CA PHE A 568 15.49 -11.09 17.18
C PHE A 568 14.84 -11.56 15.88
N SER A 569 15.32 -11.05 14.75
CA SER A 569 14.87 -11.47 13.41
C SER A 569 15.83 -10.97 12.33
N ASN A 570 15.47 -11.21 11.06
CA ASN A 570 16.13 -10.69 9.87
C ASN A 570 15.18 -9.85 9.02
N ALA A 571 15.73 -9.13 8.03
CA ALA A 571 14.93 -8.24 7.18
C ALA A 571 13.80 -8.96 6.44
N SER A 572 14.02 -10.21 6.00
CA SER A 572 13.03 -10.97 5.24
C SER A 572 11.81 -11.36 6.08
N GLU A 573 12.01 -11.83 7.31
CA GLU A 573 10.88 -12.22 8.19
C GLU A 573 10.17 -11.00 8.78
N VAL A 574 10.89 -9.91 9.04
CA VAL A 574 10.28 -8.61 9.39
C VAL A 574 9.37 -8.14 8.26
N ALA A 575 9.79 -8.29 6.99
CA ALA A 575 8.96 -7.89 5.85
C ALA A 575 7.65 -8.69 5.75
N ILE A 576 7.62 -9.97 6.16
CA ILE A 576 6.40 -10.78 6.23
C ILE A 576 5.43 -10.20 7.29
N LEU A 577 5.94 -9.85 8.47
CA LEU A 577 5.13 -9.21 9.51
C LEU A 577 4.60 -7.84 9.06
N MET A 578 5.42 -7.04 8.36
CA MET A 578 4.96 -5.78 7.77
C MET A 578 3.90 -5.99 6.69
N GLN A 579 4.02 -7.05 5.89
CA GLN A 579 3.01 -7.41 4.89
C GLN A 579 1.68 -7.81 5.54
N LEU A 580 1.68 -8.53 6.66
CA LEU A 580 0.49 -8.82 7.45
C LEU A 580 -0.25 -7.52 7.87
N PHE A 581 0.48 -6.50 8.32
CA PHE A 581 -0.11 -5.20 8.65
C PHE A 581 -0.63 -4.47 7.41
N LEU A 582 0.12 -4.46 6.30
CA LEU A 582 -0.33 -3.88 5.03
C LEU A 582 -1.61 -4.55 4.49
N GLN A 583 -1.80 -5.83 4.79
CA GLN A 583 -2.99 -6.61 4.46
C GLN A 583 -4.05 -6.58 5.58
N GLN A 584 -3.89 -5.67 6.55
CA GLN A 584 -4.87 -5.42 7.61
C GLN A 584 -5.29 -6.69 8.37
N GLY A 585 -4.31 -7.55 8.69
CA GLY A 585 -4.52 -8.72 9.53
C GLY A 585 -4.74 -10.05 8.81
N SER A 586 -4.58 -10.12 7.49
CA SER A 586 -4.62 -11.36 6.73
C SER A 586 -3.26 -11.66 6.09
N TYR A 587 -2.89 -12.94 5.98
CA TYR A 587 -1.69 -13.41 5.28
C TYR A 587 -1.81 -14.89 4.93
N ALA A 588 -1.44 -15.30 3.71
CA ALA A 588 -1.46 -16.71 3.25
C ALA A 588 -2.80 -17.42 3.52
N ASP A 589 -3.92 -16.77 3.16
CA ASP A 589 -5.29 -17.24 3.40
C ASP A 589 -5.69 -17.44 4.87
N LYS A 590 -4.88 -16.95 5.81
CA LYS A 590 -5.18 -16.97 7.24
C LYS A 590 -5.54 -15.58 7.74
N TYR A 591 -6.52 -15.53 8.63
CA TYR A 591 -6.89 -14.31 9.36
C TYR A 591 -6.29 -14.34 10.75
N TYR A 592 -5.63 -13.26 11.13
CA TYR A 592 -5.01 -13.06 12.43
C TYR A 592 -5.79 -12.09 13.29
N PHE A 593 -6.37 -11.07 12.66
CA PHE A 593 -7.30 -10.08 13.22
C PHE A 593 -8.06 -9.38 12.09
N SER A 594 -9.21 -8.76 12.39
CA SER A 594 -10.05 -8.09 11.39
C SER A 594 -9.47 -6.75 10.94
N SER A 595 -9.77 -6.36 9.69
CA SER A 595 -9.41 -5.04 9.18
C SER A 595 -10.09 -3.92 9.97
N THR A 596 -11.31 -4.13 10.43
CA THR A 596 -12.05 -3.16 11.26
C THR A 596 -11.32 -2.88 12.57
N THR A 597 -10.77 -3.92 13.22
CA THR A 597 -9.96 -3.75 14.43
C THR A 597 -8.63 -3.07 14.10
N PHE A 598 -7.97 -3.48 13.02
CA PHE A 598 -6.71 -2.84 12.60
C PHE A 598 -6.89 -1.34 12.32
N ASP A 599 -8.00 -0.95 11.69
CA ASP A 599 -8.30 0.46 11.40
C ASP A 599 -8.46 1.31 12.66
N GLN A 600 -8.95 0.73 13.79
CA GLN A 600 -9.00 1.42 15.07
C GLN A 600 -7.61 1.81 15.58
N PHE A 601 -6.60 0.93 15.38
CA PHE A 601 -5.21 1.21 15.75
C PHE A 601 -4.51 2.17 14.80
N ASN A 602 -5.01 2.34 13.57
CA ASN A 602 -4.47 3.27 12.58
C ASN A 602 -5.09 4.67 12.64
N GLN A 603 -6.13 4.87 13.45
CA GLN A 603 -6.73 6.19 13.61
C GLN A 603 -5.77 7.15 14.27
N CYS A 604 -5.68 8.35 13.72
CA CYS A 604 -4.91 9.41 14.33
C CYS A 604 -5.73 10.07 15.45
N LEU A 605 -5.46 9.69 16.70
CA LEU A 605 -6.22 10.16 17.86
C LEU A 605 -5.86 11.60 18.28
N TYR A 606 -4.63 12.01 18.05
CA TYR A 606 -4.06 13.29 18.49
C TYR A 606 -3.51 14.12 17.33
N CYS A 607 -4.23 14.12 16.20
CA CYS A 607 -3.83 14.86 14.98
C CYS A 607 -3.81 16.37 15.17
N GLU A 608 -4.75 16.89 15.95
CA GLU A 608 -4.87 18.33 16.23
C GLU A 608 -3.70 18.85 17.07
N GLU A 609 -3.11 18.00 17.91
CA GLU A 609 -1.92 18.28 18.69
C GLU A 609 -0.61 18.03 17.92
N GLY A 610 -0.70 17.83 16.61
CA GLY A 610 0.46 17.64 15.73
C GLY A 610 1.02 16.22 15.69
N ASN A 611 0.44 15.26 16.42
CA ASN A 611 0.80 13.85 16.34
C ASN A 611 -0.04 13.12 15.28
N ARG A 612 0.55 12.79 14.15
CA ARG A 612 -0.11 12.07 13.04
C ARG A 612 0.04 10.54 13.12
N ARG A 613 0.26 10.00 14.30
CA ARG A 613 0.45 8.56 14.50
C ARG A 613 -0.86 7.90 14.93
N GLY A 614 -1.01 6.65 14.56
CA GLY A 614 -2.03 5.78 15.15
C GLY A 614 -1.68 5.36 16.59
N VAL A 615 -2.45 4.45 17.08
CA VAL A 615 -2.27 3.86 18.42
C VAL A 615 -1.08 2.90 18.43
#